data_91d856b40be8801fabc7b87a9f3c67bb
#
_entry.id   91d856b40be8801fabc7b87a9f3c67bb
#
_cell.length_a   1.000
_cell.length_b   1.000
_cell.length_c   1.000
_cell.angle_alpha   90.00
_cell.angle_beta   90.00
_cell.angle_gamma   90.00
#
_symmetry.space_group_name_H-M   'P 1'
#
loop_
_entity.id
_entity.type
_entity.pdbx_description
1 polymer ?
#
loop_
_entity_poly.entity_id
_entity_poly.type
_entity_poly.pdbx_seq_one_letter_code
_entity_poly.pdbx_strand_id
1 'polypeptide(L)'
;ASGRQVRNPTPSRDGIMQRLSASGAGDVFCSDTLLATLMASPRSLFPWDFLVTKRNGQIWLDKRDNAVEMLTNSETSQEPVPNDPENINGCQKLAEESTRLNSIYSQMVLDQKRAHKLAEKHPFRPEGDNTVIAGTAFFYRRWQIGSHRVVVRCAVDGSMAPGGEGPCLLRALNEFDSRVSGVDFRQKLENQRSAVLANEMKNNANKVCKWCMQATLGGVDQIRLGYISRVHAKDNTKHKLLGSQVVRTADLAGQIGLERGNCFGIVHALLDIFKGYSDGRYILVREANKPSLRIYSICSICTS
;
A
#
# COMPACT_ATOMS: atom_id res chain seq x y z
N ALA A 1 6.83 -8.14 21.12
CA ALA A 1 6.14 -7.33 20.12
C ALA A 1 4.77 -6.98 20.67
N SER A 2 4.52 -5.70 20.91
CA SER A 2 3.27 -5.18 21.43
C SER A 2 2.11 -5.55 20.51
N GLY A 3 1.08 -6.18 21.05
CA GLY A 3 -0.13 -6.58 20.34
C GLY A 3 -1.00 -5.41 19.88
N ARG A 4 -0.40 -4.44 19.19
CA ARG A 4 -1.12 -3.32 18.57
C ARG A 4 -1.83 -3.80 17.32
N GLN A 5 -3.13 -3.60 17.26
CA GLN A 5 -3.92 -3.95 16.09
C GLN A 5 -3.87 -2.84 15.04
N VAL A 6 -3.57 -3.23 13.80
CA VAL A 6 -3.75 -2.36 12.64
C VAL A 6 -5.19 -2.54 12.16
N ARG A 7 -5.97 -1.45 12.16
CA ARG A 7 -7.34 -1.46 11.65
C ARG A 7 -7.40 -0.65 10.36
N ASN A 8 -7.69 -1.33 9.28
CA ASN A 8 -7.82 -0.74 7.95
C ASN A 8 -9.00 -1.39 7.21
N PRO A 9 -10.25 -1.04 7.60
CA PRO A 9 -11.43 -1.56 6.95
C PRO A 9 -11.48 -1.13 5.48
N THR A 10 -12.28 -1.82 4.70
CA THR A 10 -12.54 -1.45 3.31
C THR A 10 -13.26 -0.10 3.23
N PRO A 11 -13.10 0.69 2.15
CA PRO A 11 -13.71 2.02 2.00
C PRO A 11 -15.22 2.06 2.26
N SER A 12 -15.98 1.09 1.79
CA SER A 12 -17.43 1.04 2.02
C SER A 12 -17.86 0.84 3.48
N ARG A 13 -16.95 0.36 4.34
CA ARG A 13 -17.17 0.23 5.80
C ARG A 13 -16.61 1.39 6.61
N ASP A 14 -16.09 2.42 5.95
CA ASP A 14 -15.55 3.61 6.57
C ASP A 14 -16.66 4.65 6.80
N GLY A 15 -17.02 4.91 8.06
CA GLY A 15 -18.09 5.83 8.40
C GLY A 15 -17.83 7.29 7.96
N ILE A 16 -16.56 7.71 7.86
CA ILE A 16 -16.23 9.03 7.33
C ILE A 16 -16.48 9.06 5.82
N MET A 17 -16.05 8.04 5.07
CA MET A 17 -16.32 7.95 3.64
C MET A 17 -17.81 7.88 3.33
N GLN A 18 -18.60 7.16 4.15
CA GLN A 18 -20.05 7.12 3.99
C GLN A 18 -20.68 8.51 4.17
N ARG A 19 -20.24 9.30 5.18
CA ARG A 19 -20.69 10.68 5.36
C ARG A 19 -20.29 11.59 4.18
N LEU A 20 -19.05 11.45 3.68
CA LEU A 20 -18.56 12.19 2.51
C LEU A 20 -19.37 11.83 1.24
N SER A 21 -19.72 10.56 1.09
CA SER A 21 -20.59 10.10 0.01
C SER A 21 -21.99 10.72 0.10
N ALA A 22 -22.60 10.68 1.28
CA ALA A 22 -23.93 11.24 1.52
C ALA A 22 -23.98 12.77 1.32
N SER A 23 -22.88 13.47 1.59
CA SER A 23 -22.74 14.91 1.34
C SER A 23 -22.41 15.30 -0.11
N GLY A 24 -22.29 14.33 -1.03
CA GLY A 24 -21.93 14.57 -2.43
C GLY A 24 -20.49 15.02 -2.66
N ALA A 25 -19.57 14.70 -1.72
CA ALA A 25 -18.18 15.13 -1.81
C ALA A 25 -17.42 14.49 -2.97
N GLY A 26 -17.88 13.38 -3.52
CA GLY A 26 -17.25 12.69 -4.63
C GLY A 26 -18.15 11.69 -5.32
N ASP A 27 -17.65 11.18 -6.45
CA ASP A 27 -18.32 10.18 -7.28
C ASP A 27 -17.67 8.79 -7.12
N VAL A 28 -16.42 8.76 -6.65
CA VAL A 28 -15.63 7.55 -6.47
C VAL A 28 -15.00 7.55 -5.07
N PHE A 29 -15.04 6.40 -4.40
CA PHE A 29 -14.55 6.22 -3.03
C PHE A 29 -13.59 5.03 -2.98
N CYS A 30 -12.34 5.26 -2.54
CA CYS A 30 -11.30 4.24 -2.47
C CYS A 30 -10.27 4.52 -1.39
N SER A 31 -9.40 3.55 -1.10
CA SER A 31 -8.18 3.78 -0.32
C SER A 31 -6.98 4.02 -1.22
N ASP A 32 -5.98 4.72 -0.68
CA ASP A 32 -4.69 4.94 -1.34
C ASP A 32 -4.01 3.63 -1.73
N THR A 33 -4.12 2.62 -0.90
CA THR A 33 -3.55 1.29 -1.13
C THR A 33 -4.14 0.60 -2.36
N LEU A 34 -5.47 0.61 -2.48
CA LEU A 34 -6.15 0.03 -3.65
C LEU A 34 -5.80 0.81 -4.92
N LEU A 35 -5.87 2.13 -4.83
CA LEU A 35 -5.60 2.99 -5.97
C LEU A 35 -4.14 2.89 -6.42
N ALA A 36 -3.19 2.89 -5.48
CA ALA A 36 -1.77 2.72 -5.77
C ALA A 36 -1.46 1.33 -6.37
N THR A 37 -2.17 0.28 -5.94
CA THR A 37 -2.02 -1.07 -6.54
C THR A 37 -2.49 -1.08 -7.99
N LEU A 38 -3.61 -0.43 -8.29
CA LEU A 38 -4.07 -0.27 -9.67
C LEU A 38 -3.09 0.55 -10.51
N MET A 39 -2.61 1.68 -9.99
CA MET A 39 -1.65 2.57 -10.64
C MET A 39 -0.31 1.89 -10.93
N ALA A 40 0.14 1.00 -10.05
CA ALA A 40 1.39 0.25 -10.19
C ALA A 40 1.25 -1.04 -11.00
N SER A 41 0.05 -1.41 -11.44
CA SER A 41 -0.21 -2.69 -12.10
C SER A 41 0.68 -3.02 -13.29
N PRO A 42 1.14 -2.08 -14.14
CA PRO A 42 2.07 -2.40 -15.23
C PRO A 42 3.44 -2.90 -14.76
N ARG A 43 3.79 -2.67 -13.49
CA ARG A 43 5.07 -3.06 -12.89
C ARG A 43 4.97 -4.35 -12.06
N SER A 44 3.79 -4.97 -11.98
CA SER A 44 3.56 -6.17 -11.18
C SER A 44 3.34 -7.39 -12.08
N LEU A 45 3.91 -8.52 -11.67
CA LEU A 45 3.63 -9.84 -12.24
C LEU A 45 2.57 -10.61 -11.44
N PHE A 46 2.28 -10.16 -10.22
CA PHE A 46 1.37 -10.85 -9.30
C PHE A 46 -0.10 -10.57 -9.60
N PRO A 47 -0.96 -11.56 -9.35
CA PRO A 47 -2.39 -11.38 -9.46
C PRO A 47 -2.91 -10.52 -8.31
N TRP A 48 -3.99 -9.82 -8.57
CA TRP A 48 -4.78 -9.14 -7.55
C TRP A 48 -6.23 -9.02 -8.01
N ASP A 49 -7.12 -8.80 -7.07
CA ASP A 49 -8.51 -8.50 -7.38
C ASP A 49 -9.09 -7.44 -6.43
N PHE A 50 -10.08 -6.71 -6.93
CA PHE A 50 -10.85 -5.71 -6.20
C PHE A 50 -12.32 -5.94 -6.40
N LEU A 51 -13.08 -5.66 -5.36
CA LEU A 51 -14.53 -5.54 -5.45
C LEU A 51 -14.86 -4.10 -5.86
N VAL A 52 -15.67 -3.97 -6.90
CA VAL A 52 -16.20 -2.68 -7.36
C VAL A 52 -17.70 -2.70 -7.18
N THR A 53 -18.23 -1.74 -6.43
CA THR A 53 -19.67 -1.56 -6.28
C THR A 53 -20.07 -0.24 -6.91
N LYS A 54 -20.96 -0.29 -7.90
CA LYS A 54 -21.62 0.90 -8.45
C LYS A 54 -23.03 0.99 -7.90
N ARG A 55 -23.35 2.13 -7.31
CA ARG A 55 -24.67 2.37 -6.72
C ARG A 55 -25.01 3.86 -6.77
N ASN A 56 -26.18 4.19 -7.33
CA ASN A 56 -26.67 5.57 -7.42
C ASN A 56 -25.66 6.53 -8.07
N GLY A 57 -24.99 6.08 -9.13
CA GLY A 57 -23.97 6.86 -9.83
C GLY A 57 -22.63 6.96 -9.11
N GLN A 58 -22.46 6.40 -7.93
CA GLN A 58 -21.21 6.36 -7.19
C GLN A 58 -20.49 5.02 -7.37
N ILE A 59 -19.16 5.06 -7.38
CA ILE A 59 -18.29 3.89 -7.53
C ILE A 59 -17.47 3.71 -6.25
N TRP A 60 -17.49 2.50 -5.70
CA TRP A 60 -16.73 2.12 -4.51
C TRP A 60 -15.74 1.03 -4.88
N LEU A 61 -14.46 1.25 -4.54
CA LEU A 61 -13.41 0.25 -4.69
C LEU A 61 -13.09 -0.34 -3.32
N ASP A 62 -13.31 -1.63 -3.17
CA ASP A 62 -13.13 -2.34 -1.91
C ASP A 62 -12.18 -3.52 -2.04
N LYS A 63 -11.56 -3.91 -0.93
CA LYS A 63 -10.88 -5.20 -0.82
C LYS A 63 -11.91 -6.30 -0.63
N ARG A 64 -11.62 -7.49 -1.14
CA ARG A 64 -12.34 -8.67 -0.66
C ARG A 64 -11.95 -8.95 0.79
N ASP A 65 -12.87 -9.52 1.55
CA ASP A 65 -12.58 -10.00 2.90
C ASP A 65 -11.44 -11.04 2.81
N ASN A 66 -10.43 -10.93 3.68
CA ASN A 66 -9.20 -11.73 3.71
C ASN A 66 -8.24 -11.60 2.51
N ALA A 67 -8.41 -10.60 1.64
CA ALA A 67 -7.41 -10.30 0.63
C ALA A 67 -6.14 -9.76 1.28
N VAL A 68 -5.01 -10.46 1.07
CA VAL A 68 -3.69 -10.04 1.54
C VAL A 68 -3.05 -9.16 0.47
N GLU A 69 -2.55 -7.99 0.86
CA GLU A 69 -1.73 -7.17 -0.02
C GLU A 69 -0.40 -7.85 -0.29
N MET A 70 -0.14 -8.11 -1.56
CA MET A 70 1.13 -8.69 -1.97
C MET A 70 2.20 -7.61 -2.07
N LEU A 71 3.06 -7.51 -1.07
CA LEU A 71 4.26 -6.67 -1.06
C LEU A 71 5.50 -7.56 -0.98
N THR A 72 5.93 -8.11 -2.11
CA THR A 72 7.10 -8.99 -2.13
C THR A 72 8.40 -8.22 -2.34
N ASN A 73 9.54 -8.88 -2.09
CA ASN A 73 10.86 -8.30 -2.26
C ASN A 73 11.46 -8.51 -3.65
N SER A 74 10.85 -9.26 -4.53
CA SER A 74 11.48 -9.61 -5.81
C SER A 74 10.47 -9.71 -6.95
N GLU A 75 9.39 -8.94 -6.82
CA GLU A 75 8.23 -9.03 -7.68
C GLU A 75 8.52 -8.70 -9.15
N THR A 76 9.50 -7.82 -9.40
CA THR A 76 9.75 -7.30 -10.75
C THR A 76 10.97 -7.89 -11.45
N SER A 77 11.90 -8.49 -10.72
CA SER A 77 13.20 -8.92 -11.28
C SER A 77 13.38 -10.42 -11.38
N GLN A 78 12.53 -11.18 -10.72
CA GLN A 78 12.62 -12.64 -10.69
C GLN A 78 11.25 -13.27 -10.86
N GLU A 79 11.20 -14.46 -11.43
CA GLU A 79 9.99 -15.25 -11.43
C GLU A 79 9.56 -15.54 -9.99
N PRO A 80 8.27 -15.43 -9.68
CA PRO A 80 7.77 -15.78 -8.38
C PRO A 80 8.17 -17.21 -8.02
N VAL A 81 8.79 -17.39 -6.86
CA VAL A 81 9.04 -18.74 -6.35
C VAL A 81 7.69 -19.44 -6.17
N PRO A 82 7.53 -20.67 -6.67
CA PRO A 82 6.29 -21.42 -6.54
C PRO A 82 5.78 -21.42 -5.10
N ASN A 83 4.47 -21.36 -4.94
CA ASN A 83 3.86 -21.33 -3.62
C ASN A 83 3.95 -22.73 -2.99
N ASP A 84 5.03 -22.95 -2.25
CA ASP A 84 5.27 -24.15 -1.47
C ASP A 84 5.05 -23.78 0.01
N PRO A 85 4.10 -24.40 0.71
CA PRO A 85 3.81 -24.12 2.12
C PRO A 85 5.01 -24.27 3.04
N GLU A 86 5.95 -25.16 2.71
CA GLU A 86 7.16 -25.39 3.49
C GLU A 86 8.29 -24.40 3.16
N ASN A 87 8.20 -23.69 2.05
CA ASN A 87 9.22 -22.76 1.62
C ASN A 87 8.98 -21.36 2.21
N ILE A 88 9.78 -20.98 3.20
CA ILE A 88 9.71 -19.63 3.83
C ILE A 88 10.00 -18.49 2.85
N ASN A 89 10.55 -18.78 1.68
CA ASN A 89 10.83 -17.82 0.61
C ASN A 89 9.77 -17.86 -0.52
N GLY A 90 8.71 -18.65 -0.35
CA GLY A 90 7.57 -18.64 -1.27
C GLY A 90 6.88 -17.26 -1.27
N CYS A 91 6.26 -16.91 -2.40
CA CYS A 91 5.66 -15.58 -2.63
C CYS A 91 4.76 -15.12 -1.50
N GLN A 92 3.85 -15.97 -1.05
CA GLN A 92 2.91 -15.63 0.02
C GLN A 92 3.64 -15.38 1.35
N LYS A 93 4.58 -16.25 1.74
CA LYS A 93 5.35 -16.10 2.97
C LYS A 93 6.20 -14.82 2.98
N LEU A 94 6.83 -14.48 1.85
CA LEU A 94 7.58 -13.24 1.71
C LEU A 94 6.66 -12.01 1.75
N ALA A 95 5.47 -12.08 1.16
CA ALA A 95 4.49 -11.00 1.23
C ALA A 95 3.99 -10.76 2.66
N GLU A 96 3.68 -11.82 3.39
CA GLU A 96 3.28 -11.77 4.80
C GLU A 96 4.42 -11.20 5.67
N GLU A 97 5.65 -11.67 5.46
CA GLU A 97 6.84 -11.19 6.15
C GLU A 97 7.09 -9.70 5.89
N SER A 98 7.10 -9.28 4.62
CA SER A 98 7.27 -7.88 4.24
C SER A 98 6.20 -6.97 4.84
N THR A 99 4.94 -7.39 4.80
CA THR A 99 3.82 -6.63 5.37
C THR A 99 3.96 -6.48 6.88
N ARG A 100 4.30 -7.57 7.57
CA ARG A 100 4.55 -7.58 9.01
C ARG A 100 5.71 -6.68 9.38
N LEU A 101 6.84 -6.76 8.67
CA LEU A 101 8.02 -5.95 8.94
C LEU A 101 7.76 -4.47 8.68
N ASN A 102 7.04 -4.14 7.63
CA ASN A 102 6.63 -2.77 7.35
C ASN A 102 5.78 -2.18 8.49
N SER A 103 4.83 -2.94 8.99
CA SER A 103 4.00 -2.55 10.13
C SER A 103 4.81 -2.42 11.43
N ILE A 104 5.71 -3.36 11.71
CA ILE A 104 6.58 -3.29 12.91
C ILE A 104 7.50 -2.08 12.82
N TYR A 105 8.12 -1.85 11.67
CA TYR A 105 9.02 -0.72 11.46
C TYR A 105 8.32 0.61 11.70
N SER A 106 7.14 0.79 11.15
CA SER A 106 6.37 2.03 11.34
C SER A 106 6.07 2.32 12.81
N GLN A 107 5.84 1.28 13.62
CA GLN A 107 5.60 1.45 15.06
C GLN A 107 6.89 1.66 15.88
N MET A 108 8.02 1.09 15.43
CA MET A 108 9.29 1.19 16.14
C MET A 108 9.95 2.55 16.02
N VAL A 109 9.81 3.22 14.87
CA VAL A 109 10.49 4.51 14.61
C VAL A 109 9.68 5.72 15.07
N LEU A 110 8.43 5.52 15.51
CA LEU A 110 7.58 6.58 16.04
C LEU A 110 7.97 6.89 17.49
N ASP A 111 8.19 8.18 17.78
CA ASP A 111 8.35 8.67 19.15
C ASP A 111 6.96 8.78 19.83
N GLN A 112 6.65 7.80 20.65
CA GLN A 112 5.37 7.73 21.36
C GLN A 112 5.17 8.89 22.36
N LYS A 113 6.26 9.51 22.82
CA LYS A 113 6.20 10.64 23.78
C LYS A 113 5.80 11.94 23.09
N ARG A 114 5.98 12.02 21.78
CA ARG A 114 5.66 13.18 20.93
C ARG A 114 4.47 12.92 20.00
N ALA A 115 3.54 12.08 20.44
CA ALA A 115 2.35 11.77 19.65
C ALA A 115 1.48 13.03 19.45
N HIS A 116 1.16 13.35 18.20
CA HIS A 116 0.16 14.35 17.86
C HIS A 116 -1.24 13.81 18.19
N LYS A 117 -1.99 14.56 18.97
CA LYS A 117 -3.43 14.27 19.16
C LYS A 117 -4.18 14.93 18.01
N LEU A 118 -4.82 14.13 17.19
CA LEU A 118 -5.75 14.63 16.18
C LEU A 118 -7.05 15.06 16.84
N ALA A 119 -7.73 16.03 16.23
CA ALA A 119 -8.99 16.56 16.76
C ALA A 119 -10.11 15.50 16.80
N GLU A 120 -10.14 14.62 15.79
CA GLU A 120 -11.12 13.55 15.71
C GLU A 120 -10.57 12.23 16.27
N LYS A 121 -11.48 11.44 16.87
CA LYS A 121 -11.16 10.08 17.35
C LYS A 121 -10.79 9.18 16.16
N HIS A 122 -10.04 8.12 16.44
CA HIS A 122 -9.69 7.12 15.43
C HIS A 122 -10.98 6.54 14.80
N PRO A 123 -11.16 6.65 13.45
CA PRO A 123 -12.46 6.38 12.81
C PRO A 123 -12.90 4.91 12.91
N PHE A 124 -11.97 4.00 13.22
CA PHE A 124 -12.23 2.55 13.25
C PHE A 124 -12.15 1.97 14.67
N ARG A 125 -12.26 2.81 15.69
CA ARG A 125 -12.36 2.34 17.08
C ARG A 125 -13.84 2.22 17.46
N PRO A 126 -14.36 1.01 17.71
CA PRO A 126 -15.69 0.83 18.27
C PRO A 126 -15.80 1.49 19.64
N GLU A 127 -16.98 1.94 20.00
CA GLU A 127 -17.24 2.41 21.35
C GLU A 127 -16.99 1.30 22.37
N GLY A 128 -16.29 1.61 23.45
CA GLY A 128 -15.94 0.64 24.50
C GLY A 128 -14.74 -0.27 24.18
N ASP A 129 -14.10 -0.13 23.02
CA ASP A 129 -12.91 -0.92 22.67
C ASP A 129 -11.64 -0.30 23.26
N ASN A 130 -11.04 -1.02 24.23
CA ASN A 130 -9.80 -0.63 24.91
C ASN A 130 -8.54 -1.23 24.27
N THR A 131 -8.64 -1.86 23.08
CA THR A 131 -7.46 -2.41 22.40
C THR A 131 -6.49 -1.32 22.00
N VAL A 132 -5.19 -1.61 22.10
CA VAL A 132 -4.15 -0.70 21.65
C VAL A 132 -4.06 -0.76 20.14
N ILE A 133 -4.52 0.29 19.47
CA ILE A 133 -4.48 0.43 18.02
C ILE A 133 -3.13 0.99 17.60
N ALA A 134 -2.60 0.54 16.47
CA ALA A 134 -1.42 1.12 15.85
C ALA A 134 -1.63 2.60 15.54
N GLY A 135 -0.60 3.41 15.81
CA GLY A 135 -0.64 4.85 15.56
C GLY A 135 -0.58 5.14 14.06
N THR A 136 -1.73 5.18 13.41
CA THR A 136 -1.88 5.57 12.01
C THR A 136 -2.93 6.66 11.92
N ALA A 137 -2.62 7.74 11.21
CA ALA A 137 -3.57 8.79 10.89
C ALA A 137 -4.14 8.56 9.49
N PHE A 138 -5.33 9.10 9.24
CA PHE A 138 -5.96 9.04 7.93
C PHE A 138 -6.31 10.42 7.45
N PHE A 139 -5.92 10.74 6.21
CA PHE A 139 -6.38 11.90 5.48
C PHE A 139 -7.38 11.47 4.42
N TYR A 140 -8.40 12.28 4.22
CA TYR A 140 -9.38 12.09 3.16
C TYR A 140 -9.15 13.18 2.11
N ARG A 141 -8.54 12.79 0.99
CA ARG A 141 -8.16 13.70 -0.08
C ARG A 141 -9.14 13.57 -1.24
N ARG A 142 -9.49 14.71 -1.84
CA ARG A 142 -10.28 14.72 -3.06
C ARG A 142 -9.39 15.03 -4.25
N TRP A 143 -9.45 14.14 -5.23
CA TRP A 143 -8.73 14.25 -6.49
C TRP A 143 -9.71 14.43 -7.64
N GLN A 144 -9.37 15.30 -8.61
CA GLN A 144 -10.05 15.39 -9.89
C GLN A 144 -9.27 14.54 -10.89
N ILE A 145 -9.86 13.43 -11.36
CA ILE A 145 -9.27 12.52 -12.35
C ILE A 145 -10.19 12.49 -13.56
N GLY A 146 -9.85 13.21 -14.61
CA GLY A 146 -10.77 13.46 -15.71
C GLY A 146 -12.07 14.10 -15.21
N SER A 147 -13.21 13.52 -15.54
CA SER A 147 -14.53 13.98 -15.06
C SER A 147 -14.90 13.48 -13.67
N HIS A 148 -14.07 12.63 -13.03
CA HIS A 148 -14.41 11.95 -11.78
C HIS A 148 -13.85 12.69 -10.56
N ARG A 149 -14.68 12.89 -9.54
CA ARG A 149 -14.29 13.38 -8.22
C ARG A 149 -14.01 12.18 -7.32
N VAL A 150 -12.74 11.88 -7.12
CA VAL A 150 -12.28 10.70 -6.39
C VAL A 150 -11.92 11.07 -4.96
N VAL A 151 -12.60 10.50 -3.99
CA VAL A 151 -12.28 10.62 -2.58
C VAL A 151 -11.40 9.45 -2.17
N VAL A 152 -10.19 9.76 -1.72
CA VAL A 152 -9.18 8.76 -1.35
C VAL A 152 -8.88 8.86 0.13
N ARG A 153 -9.05 7.76 0.86
CA ARG A 153 -8.53 7.64 2.21
C ARG A 153 -7.05 7.29 2.13
N CYS A 154 -6.20 8.17 2.66
CA CYS A 154 -4.76 8.03 2.65
C CYS A 154 -4.26 7.77 4.06
N ALA A 155 -3.53 6.67 4.27
CA ALA A 155 -2.87 6.39 5.52
C ALA A 155 -1.57 7.20 5.64
N VAL A 156 -1.33 7.77 6.83
CA VAL A 156 -0.12 8.50 7.18
C VAL A 156 0.43 7.95 8.47
N ASP A 157 1.71 7.59 8.47
CA ASP A 157 2.31 6.88 9.61
C ASP A 157 2.79 7.84 10.71
N GLY A 158 3.13 9.08 10.35
CA GLY A 158 3.64 10.06 11.31
C GLY A 158 3.94 11.40 10.68
N SER A 159 4.57 12.27 11.46
CA SER A 159 5.18 13.53 11.00
C SER A 159 6.65 13.55 11.33
N MET A 160 7.45 14.26 10.54
CA MET A 160 8.87 14.47 10.82
C MET A 160 9.02 15.50 11.95
N ALA A 161 9.83 15.19 12.97
CA ALA A 161 10.12 16.10 14.10
C ALA A 161 11.64 16.35 14.22
N PRO A 162 12.06 17.42 14.97
CA PRO A 162 11.54 18.77 14.98
C PRO A 162 12.06 19.56 13.77
N GLY A 163 11.23 20.39 13.17
CA GLY A 163 11.58 21.18 11.98
C GLY A 163 11.31 20.51 10.64
N GLY A 164 10.91 19.24 10.62
CA GLY A 164 10.33 18.58 9.46
C GLY A 164 8.85 18.83 9.45
N GLU A 165 8.39 19.79 8.68
CA GLU A 165 6.98 20.09 8.55
C GLU A 165 6.32 19.08 7.62
N GLY A 166 5.27 18.45 8.10
CA GLY A 166 4.38 17.66 7.26
C GLY A 166 4.33 16.17 7.57
N PRO A 167 3.36 15.50 6.93
CA PRO A 167 3.16 14.07 7.09
C PRO A 167 4.29 13.27 6.43
N CYS A 168 4.57 12.07 6.96
CA CYS A 168 5.52 11.14 6.38
C CYS A 168 4.98 9.71 6.31
N LEU A 169 5.50 8.94 5.36
CA LEU A 169 5.31 7.51 5.30
C LEU A 169 6.55 6.78 5.82
N LEU A 170 6.32 5.70 6.54
CA LEU A 170 7.35 4.83 7.10
C LEU A 170 7.28 3.49 6.37
N ARG A 171 8.34 3.15 5.63
CA ARG A 171 8.39 1.95 4.78
C ARG A 171 9.67 1.18 5.03
N ALA A 172 9.59 -0.15 4.97
CA ALA A 172 10.71 -1.03 5.18
C ALA A 172 11.07 -1.84 3.93
N LEU A 173 12.34 -1.78 3.55
CA LEU A 173 12.95 -2.70 2.61
C LEU A 173 13.44 -3.93 3.39
N ASN A 174 13.13 -5.10 2.90
CA ASN A 174 13.41 -6.37 3.58
C ASN A 174 14.34 -7.25 2.75
N GLU A 175 15.57 -7.42 3.21
CA GLU A 175 16.48 -8.40 2.67
C GLU A 175 16.24 -9.76 3.35
N PHE A 176 15.76 -10.73 2.59
CA PHE A 176 15.54 -12.09 3.09
C PHE A 176 16.73 -13.02 2.82
N ASP A 177 17.43 -12.86 1.70
CA ASP A 177 18.65 -13.57 1.35
C ASP A 177 19.49 -12.72 0.38
N SER A 178 20.69 -12.32 0.81
CA SER A 178 21.59 -11.47 0.02
C SER A 178 22.03 -12.11 -1.30
N ARG A 179 22.06 -13.44 -1.38
CA ARG A 179 22.39 -14.17 -2.61
C ARG A 179 21.30 -14.03 -3.67
N VAL A 180 20.06 -13.89 -3.25
CA VAL A 180 18.90 -13.69 -4.12
C VAL A 180 18.72 -12.21 -4.47
N SER A 181 18.85 -11.33 -3.47
CA SER A 181 18.71 -9.88 -3.68
C SER A 181 19.86 -9.28 -4.50
N GLY A 182 21.02 -9.95 -4.55
CA GLY A 182 22.21 -9.49 -5.26
C GLY A 182 23.05 -8.46 -4.50
N VAL A 183 22.60 -8.00 -3.34
CA VAL A 183 23.31 -7.03 -2.50
C VAL A 183 23.16 -7.43 -1.03
N ASP A 184 24.28 -7.51 -0.32
CA ASP A 184 24.31 -7.73 1.12
C ASP A 184 24.16 -6.38 1.85
N PHE A 185 23.03 -6.18 2.53
CA PHE A 185 22.78 -4.93 3.29
C PHE A 185 23.81 -4.71 4.39
N ARG A 186 24.23 -5.79 5.08
CA ARG A 186 25.14 -5.67 6.22
C ARG A 186 26.51 -5.20 5.82
N GLN A 187 26.96 -5.63 4.62
CA GLN A 187 28.28 -5.27 4.13
C GLN A 187 28.29 -3.91 3.42
N LYS A 188 27.19 -3.57 2.72
CA LYS A 188 27.21 -2.44 1.78
C LYS A 188 26.45 -1.21 2.25
N LEU A 189 25.51 -1.33 3.20
CA LEU A 189 24.63 -0.23 3.56
C LEU A 189 25.39 0.99 4.12
N GLU A 190 26.47 0.77 4.86
CA GLU A 190 27.23 1.85 5.47
C GLU A 190 27.98 2.68 4.42
N ASN A 191 28.65 2.02 3.47
CA ASN A 191 29.56 2.68 2.52
C ASN A 191 28.94 2.86 1.12
N GLN A 192 27.90 2.11 0.76
CA GLN A 192 27.31 2.07 -0.58
C GLN A 192 25.76 2.12 -0.54
N ARG A 193 25.22 2.95 0.32
CA ARG A 193 23.76 3.05 0.55
C ARG A 193 22.97 3.32 -0.74
N SER A 194 23.50 4.17 -1.61
CA SER A 194 22.83 4.48 -2.89
C SER A 194 22.77 3.28 -3.81
N ALA A 195 23.81 2.43 -3.83
CA ALA A 195 23.81 1.20 -4.63
C ALA A 195 22.83 0.16 -4.07
N VAL A 196 22.74 0.05 -2.73
CA VAL A 196 21.72 -0.78 -2.07
C VAL A 196 20.33 -0.33 -2.46
N LEU A 197 20.04 0.98 -2.36
CA LEU A 197 18.73 1.51 -2.73
C LEU A 197 18.42 1.30 -4.22
N ALA A 198 19.37 1.52 -5.12
CA ALA A 198 19.21 1.30 -6.56
C ALA A 198 18.87 -0.16 -6.88
N ASN A 199 19.54 -1.10 -6.21
CA ASN A 199 19.24 -2.52 -6.36
C ASN A 199 17.83 -2.87 -5.84
N GLU A 200 17.45 -2.33 -4.68
CA GLU A 200 16.11 -2.53 -4.14
C GLU A 200 15.01 -1.93 -5.02
N MET A 201 15.24 -0.76 -5.61
CA MET A 201 14.32 -0.16 -6.56
C MET A 201 14.14 -1.02 -7.82
N LYS A 202 15.22 -1.63 -8.31
CA LYS A 202 15.17 -2.56 -9.43
C LYS A 202 14.37 -3.83 -9.07
N ASN A 203 14.68 -4.44 -7.93
CA ASN A 203 14.07 -5.69 -7.51
C ASN A 203 12.62 -5.54 -7.05
N ASN A 204 12.24 -4.35 -6.59
CA ASN A 204 10.94 -4.07 -5.98
C ASN A 204 10.22 -2.89 -6.66
N ALA A 205 10.36 -2.74 -7.98
CA ALA A 205 9.83 -1.59 -8.71
C ALA A 205 8.32 -1.40 -8.52
N ASN A 206 7.53 -2.47 -8.45
CA ASN A 206 6.11 -2.40 -8.14
C ASN A 206 5.85 -1.87 -6.73
N LYS A 207 6.52 -2.44 -5.73
CA LYS A 207 6.37 -2.03 -4.32
C LYS A 207 6.75 -0.55 -4.12
N VAL A 208 7.89 -0.12 -4.68
CA VAL A 208 8.33 1.27 -4.59
C VAL A 208 7.38 2.20 -5.34
N CYS A 209 6.88 1.80 -6.51
CA CYS A 209 5.86 2.54 -7.24
C CYS A 209 4.59 2.74 -6.39
N LYS A 210 4.09 1.69 -5.74
CA LYS A 210 2.93 1.77 -4.83
C LYS A 210 3.19 2.77 -3.70
N TRP A 211 4.35 2.75 -3.07
CA TRP A 211 4.71 3.70 -2.02
C TRP A 211 4.76 5.15 -2.52
N CYS A 212 5.35 5.38 -3.70
CA CYS A 212 5.36 6.70 -4.32
C CYS A 212 3.95 7.20 -4.62
N MET A 213 3.07 6.33 -5.14
CA MET A 213 1.69 6.71 -5.43
C MET A 213 0.87 6.93 -4.16
N GLN A 214 1.04 6.12 -3.11
CA GLN A 214 0.43 6.37 -1.81
C GLN A 214 0.84 7.73 -1.24
N ALA A 215 2.14 8.05 -1.29
CA ALA A 215 2.67 9.34 -0.86
C ALA A 215 2.08 10.49 -1.69
N THR A 216 2.04 10.35 -3.02
CA THR A 216 1.44 11.34 -3.93
C THR A 216 -0.03 11.58 -3.60
N LEU A 217 -0.82 10.52 -3.46
CA LEU A 217 -2.26 10.60 -3.15
C LEU A 217 -2.52 11.26 -1.79
N GLY A 218 -1.67 10.98 -0.81
CA GLY A 218 -1.75 11.55 0.54
C GLY A 218 -1.20 12.99 0.65
N GLY A 219 -0.50 13.50 -0.37
CA GLY A 219 0.22 14.77 -0.29
C GLY A 219 1.42 14.68 0.68
N VAL A 220 2.15 13.57 0.61
CA VAL A 220 3.30 13.28 1.48
C VAL A 220 4.60 13.44 0.68
N ASP A 221 5.43 14.38 1.11
CA ASP A 221 6.68 14.69 0.40
C ASP A 221 7.86 13.80 0.79
N GLN A 222 7.77 13.11 1.93
CA GLN A 222 8.88 12.37 2.49
C GLN A 222 8.49 10.95 2.88
N ILE A 223 9.34 10.01 2.49
CA ILE A 223 9.26 8.61 2.90
C ILE A 223 10.51 8.27 3.70
N ARG A 224 10.34 7.75 4.91
CA ARG A 224 11.44 7.20 5.69
C ARG A 224 11.57 5.71 5.42
N LEU A 225 12.63 5.35 4.73
CA LEU A 225 12.95 3.97 4.40
C LEU A 225 13.80 3.33 5.51
N GLY A 226 13.38 2.17 6.00
CA GLY A 226 14.16 1.31 6.87
C GLY A 226 14.78 0.15 6.08
N TYR A 227 15.99 -0.22 6.43
CA TYR A 227 16.69 -1.37 5.85
C TYR A 227 16.71 -2.49 6.89
N ILE A 228 15.94 -3.54 6.63
CA ILE A 228 15.77 -4.67 7.53
C ILE A 228 16.33 -5.91 6.83
N SER A 229 17.08 -6.72 7.58
CA SER A 229 17.61 -8.00 7.09
C SER A 229 17.27 -9.11 8.08
N ARG A 230 16.99 -10.31 7.58
CA ARG A 230 16.90 -11.52 8.42
C ARG A 230 18.22 -11.75 9.15
N VAL A 231 18.17 -12.16 10.40
CA VAL A 231 19.40 -12.53 11.15
C VAL A 231 20.07 -13.73 10.49
N HIS A 232 19.28 -14.69 10.05
CA HIS A 232 19.72 -15.85 9.28
C HIS A 232 18.75 -16.07 8.11
N ALA A 233 19.28 -16.35 6.91
CA ALA A 233 18.48 -16.51 5.70
C ALA A 233 17.39 -17.61 5.81
N LYS A 234 17.60 -18.60 6.67
CA LYS A 234 16.65 -19.70 6.94
C LYS A 234 15.65 -19.42 8.08
N ASP A 235 15.66 -18.21 8.66
CA ASP A 235 14.79 -17.86 9.80
C ASP A 235 14.05 -16.55 9.49
N ASN A 236 12.77 -16.66 9.15
CA ASN A 236 11.91 -15.51 8.87
C ASN A 236 11.25 -14.90 10.12
N THR A 237 11.66 -15.32 11.31
CA THR A 237 11.11 -14.81 12.57
C THR A 237 11.98 -13.74 13.21
N LYS A 238 13.30 -13.74 12.92
CA LYS A 238 14.28 -12.85 13.53
C LYS A 238 14.89 -11.90 12.50
N HIS A 239 14.73 -10.60 12.76
CA HIS A 239 15.16 -9.53 11.88
C HIS A 239 15.97 -8.47 12.63
N LYS A 240 16.83 -7.77 11.89
CA LYS A 240 17.62 -6.64 12.39
C LYS A 240 17.40 -5.43 11.52
N LEU A 241 17.06 -4.29 12.13
CA LEU A 241 17.10 -3.00 11.47
C LEU A 241 18.56 -2.55 11.39
N LEU A 242 19.08 -2.38 10.18
CA LEU A 242 20.46 -2.03 9.91
C LEU A 242 20.66 -0.52 9.77
N GLY A 243 19.63 0.20 9.36
CA GLY A 243 19.67 1.64 9.21
C GLY A 243 18.38 2.20 8.64
N SER A 244 18.31 3.51 8.56
CA SER A 244 17.20 4.19 7.89
C SER A 244 17.67 5.45 7.17
N GLN A 245 16.90 5.90 6.19
CA GLN A 245 17.10 7.19 5.52
C GLN A 245 15.78 7.83 5.16
N VAL A 246 15.78 9.13 5.02
CA VAL A 246 14.64 9.89 4.49
C VAL A 246 14.93 10.18 3.02
N VAL A 247 13.92 9.91 2.18
CA VAL A 247 13.95 10.21 0.74
C VAL A 247 12.76 11.08 0.39
N ARG A 248 12.96 12.01 -0.55
CA ARG A 248 11.84 12.77 -1.09
C ARG A 248 11.04 11.89 -2.06
N THR A 249 9.72 11.94 -1.96
CA THR A 249 8.82 11.17 -2.83
C THR A 249 9.09 11.45 -4.31
N ALA A 250 9.34 12.72 -4.66
CA ALA A 250 9.64 13.12 -6.04
C ALA A 250 10.96 12.51 -6.56
N ASP A 251 12.01 12.50 -5.71
CA ASP A 251 13.30 11.95 -6.10
C ASP A 251 13.22 10.43 -6.28
N LEU A 252 12.52 9.73 -5.37
CA LEU A 252 12.32 8.30 -5.48
C LEU A 252 11.49 7.93 -6.71
N ALA A 253 10.43 8.69 -7.01
CA ALA A 253 9.61 8.53 -8.21
C ALA A 253 10.44 8.73 -9.48
N GLY A 254 11.28 9.78 -9.52
CA GLY A 254 12.18 10.04 -10.65
C GLY A 254 13.19 8.91 -10.88
N GLN A 255 13.79 8.39 -9.81
CA GLN A 255 14.78 7.31 -9.90
C GLN A 255 14.21 5.99 -10.45
N ILE A 256 12.93 5.70 -10.21
CA ILE A 256 12.26 4.53 -10.78
C ILE A 256 11.60 4.81 -12.12
N GLY A 257 11.78 5.99 -12.71
CA GLY A 257 11.12 6.39 -13.96
C GLY A 257 9.60 6.33 -13.86
N LEU A 258 9.03 6.87 -12.78
CA LEU A 258 7.59 6.83 -12.55
C LEU A 258 6.89 7.97 -13.28
N GLU A 259 6.21 7.63 -14.37
CA GLU A 259 5.33 8.53 -15.10
C GLU A 259 3.97 8.62 -14.41
N ARG A 260 3.80 9.64 -13.56
CA ARG A 260 2.55 9.83 -12.79
C ARG A 260 1.33 9.99 -13.70
N GLY A 261 1.50 10.64 -14.85
CA GLY A 261 0.43 10.78 -15.84
C GLY A 261 -0.14 9.42 -16.28
N ASN A 262 0.72 8.45 -16.56
CA ASN A 262 0.31 7.10 -16.91
C ASN A 262 -0.43 6.40 -15.76
N CYS A 263 0.04 6.59 -14.52
CA CYS A 263 -0.62 6.02 -13.34
C CYS A 263 -2.06 6.55 -13.19
N PHE A 264 -2.26 7.87 -13.32
CA PHE A 264 -3.58 8.47 -13.27
C PHE A 264 -4.42 8.13 -14.51
N GLY A 265 -3.80 7.98 -15.68
CA GLY A 265 -4.44 7.53 -16.92
C GLY A 265 -5.09 6.16 -16.81
N ILE A 266 -4.44 5.20 -16.15
CA ILE A 266 -5.00 3.87 -15.88
C ILE A 266 -6.28 3.99 -15.04
N VAL A 267 -6.24 4.79 -13.98
CA VAL A 267 -7.41 5.02 -13.12
C VAL A 267 -8.53 5.68 -13.91
N HIS A 268 -8.22 6.73 -14.67
CA HIS A 268 -9.18 7.45 -15.48
C HIS A 268 -9.91 6.52 -16.45
N ALA A 269 -9.15 5.74 -17.24
CA ALA A 269 -9.71 4.80 -18.21
C ALA A 269 -10.64 3.77 -17.55
N LEU A 270 -10.23 3.24 -16.38
CA LEU A 270 -11.06 2.29 -15.64
C LEU A 270 -12.36 2.91 -15.12
N LEU A 271 -12.29 4.13 -14.59
CA LEU A 271 -13.47 4.83 -14.07
C LEU A 271 -14.45 5.17 -15.17
N ASP A 272 -13.97 5.54 -16.36
CA ASP A 272 -14.82 5.78 -17.53
C ASP A 272 -15.56 4.51 -17.98
N ILE A 273 -14.89 3.35 -17.92
CA ILE A 273 -15.54 2.06 -18.19
C ILE A 273 -16.67 1.81 -17.17
N PHE A 274 -16.39 1.96 -15.88
CA PHE A 274 -17.42 1.75 -14.85
C PHE A 274 -18.54 2.79 -14.88
N LYS A 275 -18.27 4.00 -15.35
CA LYS A 275 -19.30 5.03 -15.55
C LYS A 275 -20.39 4.53 -16.53
N GLY A 276 -20.00 3.78 -17.56
CA GLY A 276 -20.93 3.21 -18.55
C GLY A 276 -21.67 1.95 -18.08
N TYR A 277 -21.28 1.36 -16.95
CA TYR A 277 -21.94 0.13 -16.46
C TYR A 277 -23.22 0.46 -15.67
N SER A 278 -24.11 -0.51 -15.54
CA SER A 278 -25.29 -0.43 -14.65
C SER A 278 -24.88 -0.48 -13.17
N ASP A 279 -25.78 -0.06 -12.29
CA ASP A 279 -25.61 -0.28 -10.85
C ASP A 279 -25.51 -1.79 -10.57
N GLY A 280 -24.57 -2.17 -9.72
CA GLY A 280 -24.27 -3.57 -9.43
C GLY A 280 -22.93 -3.78 -8.74
N ARG A 281 -22.58 -5.04 -8.56
CA ARG A 281 -21.30 -5.46 -7.98
C ARG A 281 -20.47 -6.17 -9.05
N TYR A 282 -19.18 -5.82 -9.06
CA TYR A 282 -18.23 -6.34 -10.04
C TYR A 282 -16.94 -6.75 -9.34
N ILE A 283 -16.22 -7.70 -9.94
CA ILE A 283 -14.86 -8.02 -9.55
C ILE A 283 -13.94 -7.55 -10.68
N LEU A 284 -12.97 -6.72 -10.34
CA LEU A 284 -11.86 -6.34 -11.21
C LEU A 284 -10.69 -7.27 -10.88
N VAL A 285 -10.23 -8.01 -11.87
CA VAL A 285 -9.19 -9.03 -11.70
C VAL A 285 -8.00 -8.74 -12.61
N ARG A 286 -6.81 -8.82 -12.05
CA ARG A 286 -5.57 -8.96 -12.80
C ARG A 286 -5.03 -10.37 -12.59
N GLU A 287 -4.87 -11.11 -13.68
CA GLU A 287 -4.23 -12.43 -13.63
C GLU A 287 -2.71 -12.29 -13.59
N ALA A 288 -2.04 -13.29 -12.99
CA ALA A 288 -0.58 -13.35 -12.99
C ALA A 288 -0.02 -13.34 -14.42
N ASN A 289 1.06 -12.61 -14.64
CA ASN A 289 1.78 -12.55 -15.92
C ASN A 289 0.95 -12.10 -17.12
N LYS A 290 -0.22 -11.50 -16.92
CA LYS A 290 -1.05 -10.96 -18.01
C LYS A 290 -1.15 -9.45 -17.92
N PRO A 291 -1.00 -8.73 -19.04
CA PRO A 291 -1.09 -7.27 -19.07
C PRO A 291 -2.52 -6.75 -19.04
N SER A 292 -3.52 -7.63 -19.07
CA SER A 292 -4.93 -7.26 -19.16
C SER A 292 -5.64 -7.30 -17.81
N LEU A 293 -6.62 -6.41 -17.63
CA LEU A 293 -7.58 -6.44 -16.54
C LEU A 293 -8.91 -7.04 -17.06
N ARG A 294 -9.54 -7.84 -16.22
CA ARG A 294 -10.86 -8.42 -16.50
C ARG A 294 -11.88 -7.91 -15.50
N ILE A 295 -13.09 -7.66 -15.99
CA ILE A 295 -14.22 -7.24 -15.16
C ILE A 295 -15.28 -8.32 -15.26
N TYR A 296 -15.72 -8.82 -14.10
CA TYR A 296 -16.79 -9.80 -13.98
C TYR A 296 -17.96 -9.20 -13.20
N SER A 297 -19.16 -9.31 -13.72
CA SER A 297 -20.37 -8.96 -12.97
C SER A 297 -20.69 -10.05 -11.95
N ILE A 298 -21.01 -9.65 -10.72
CA ILE A 298 -21.50 -10.55 -9.69
C ILE A 298 -23.01 -10.52 -9.75
N CYS A 299 -23.62 -11.60 -10.28
CA CYS A 299 -25.06 -11.79 -10.16
C CYS A 299 -25.40 -11.99 -8.69
N SER A 300 -26.39 -11.25 -8.19
CA SER A 300 -27.06 -11.59 -6.94
C SER A 300 -27.83 -12.88 -7.19
N ILE A 301 -27.24 -14.03 -6.88
CA ILE A 301 -28.02 -15.26 -6.78
C ILE A 301 -28.97 -14.98 -5.63
N CYS A 302 -30.25 -14.98 -5.95
CA CYS A 302 -31.33 -14.89 -4.97
C CYS A 302 -31.09 -15.95 -3.90
N THR A 303 -30.68 -15.52 -2.71
CA THR A 303 -30.81 -16.36 -1.52
C THR A 303 -32.31 -16.41 -1.22
N SER A 304 -32.97 -17.42 -1.81
CA SER A 304 -34.29 -17.85 -1.38
C SER A 304 -34.21 -18.45 0.02
#